data_de11206e45df2931056ca7782fbf154b
#
_entry.id   de11206e45df2931056ca7782fbf154b
#
_cell.length_a   1.000
_cell.length_b   1.000
_cell.length_c   1.000
_cell.angle_alpha   90.00
_cell.angle_beta   90.00
_cell.angle_gamma   90.00
#
_symmetry.space_group_name_H-M   'P 1'
#
loop_
_entity.id
_entity.type
_entity.pdbx_description
1 polymer ?
#
loop_
_entity_poly.entity_id
_entity_poly.type
_entity_poly.pdbx_seq_one_letter_code
_entity_poly.pdbx_strand_id
1 'polypeptide(L)'
;MRKRFIYICSPCRGDMEKNITKAQGYCREAAQLFPDVVPIAPHVYCTQFLDDTQPEERAAGMDMGIALLSMCSEIWVYGVENPSEGMKREIEYATEHGILVRDAVEVYQHTGEEPPDAELGDALIVLPSHVGSMNGIAAVESTTVRISGEAVVELAHELRKHPGHDITMEAEA
;
A
#
# COMPACT_ATOMS: atom_id res chain seq x y z
N MET A 1 -6.46 -21.37 -15.38
CA MET A 1 -6.80 -20.60 -14.16
C MET A 1 -7.78 -19.50 -14.55
N ARG A 2 -8.91 -19.36 -13.85
CA ARG A 2 -9.91 -18.31 -14.15
C ARG A 2 -9.39 -16.98 -13.61
N LYS A 3 -9.35 -15.94 -14.45
CA LYS A 3 -8.95 -14.59 -14.04
C LYS A 3 -10.04 -13.93 -13.20
N ARG A 4 -9.63 -13.16 -12.15
CA ARG A 4 -10.50 -12.34 -11.32
C ARG A 4 -10.18 -10.87 -11.61
N PHE A 5 -11.22 -10.07 -11.81
CA PHE A 5 -11.08 -8.63 -11.91
C PHE A 5 -11.12 -8.04 -10.51
N ILE A 6 -10.08 -7.29 -10.17
CA ILE A 6 -9.90 -6.64 -8.87
C ILE A 6 -9.82 -5.14 -9.08
N TYR A 7 -10.69 -4.40 -8.40
CA TYR A 7 -10.69 -2.96 -8.46
C TYR A 7 -9.62 -2.39 -7.53
N ILE A 8 -8.75 -1.53 -8.04
CA ILE A 8 -7.72 -0.83 -7.28
C ILE A 8 -8.27 0.55 -6.90
N CYS A 9 -8.71 0.68 -5.65
CA CYS A 9 -9.24 1.90 -5.08
C CYS A 9 -8.12 2.65 -4.37
N SER A 10 -7.71 3.80 -4.92
CA SER A 10 -6.64 4.63 -4.37
C SER A 10 -6.88 6.10 -4.67
N PRO A 11 -6.24 7.05 -3.95
CA PRO A 11 -6.38 8.46 -4.21
C PRO A 11 -6.03 8.82 -5.67
N CYS A 12 -6.83 9.73 -6.27
CA CYS A 12 -6.54 10.32 -7.58
C CYS A 12 -6.21 11.81 -7.43
N ARG A 13 -7.02 12.56 -6.69
CA ARG A 13 -6.90 14.03 -6.53
C ARG A 13 -5.78 14.43 -5.57
N GLY A 14 -5.43 15.73 -5.62
CA GLY A 14 -4.30 16.31 -4.92
C GLY A 14 -3.10 16.37 -5.86
N ASP A 15 -2.08 15.61 -5.61
CA ASP A 15 -0.97 15.40 -6.55
C ASP A 15 -1.34 14.27 -7.54
N MET A 16 -2.08 14.64 -8.59
CA MET A 16 -2.66 13.68 -9.53
C MET A 16 -1.60 12.84 -10.24
N GLU A 17 -0.51 13.44 -10.67
CA GLU A 17 0.56 12.75 -11.40
C GLU A 17 1.21 11.68 -10.50
N LYS A 18 1.53 12.05 -9.26
CA LYS A 18 2.06 11.13 -8.26
C LYS A 18 1.05 10.01 -7.94
N ASN A 19 -0.22 10.34 -7.76
CA ASN A 19 -1.26 9.37 -7.44
C ASN A 19 -1.50 8.37 -8.58
N ILE A 20 -1.47 8.81 -9.84
CA ILE A 20 -1.54 7.94 -11.01
C ILE A 20 -0.33 7.01 -11.07
N THR A 21 0.87 7.53 -10.83
CA THR A 21 2.10 6.72 -10.78
C THR A 21 2.01 5.64 -9.70
N LYS A 22 1.51 5.98 -8.52
CA LYS A 22 1.27 5.04 -7.43
C LYS A 22 0.28 3.94 -7.85
N ALA A 23 -0.86 4.32 -8.40
CA ALA A 23 -1.88 3.36 -8.84
C ALA A 23 -1.37 2.42 -9.94
N GLN A 24 -0.51 2.89 -10.83
CA GLN A 24 0.20 2.03 -11.80
C GLN A 24 1.13 1.04 -11.12
N GLY A 25 1.81 1.46 -10.04
CA GLY A 25 2.63 0.60 -9.18
C GLY A 25 1.79 -0.51 -8.55
N TYR A 26 0.66 -0.16 -7.94
CA TYR A 26 -0.28 -1.11 -7.34
C TYR A 26 -0.79 -2.14 -8.34
N CYS A 27 -1.19 -1.70 -9.54
CA CYS A 27 -1.61 -2.61 -10.61
C CYS A 27 -0.49 -3.56 -11.04
N ARG A 28 0.73 -3.05 -11.20
CA ARG A 28 1.89 -3.86 -11.61
C ARG A 28 2.17 -4.96 -10.60
N GLU A 29 2.22 -4.59 -9.33
CA GLU A 29 2.54 -5.53 -8.26
C GLU A 29 1.43 -6.55 -8.05
N ALA A 30 0.16 -6.11 -8.02
CA ALA A 30 -0.97 -7.03 -7.95
C ALA A 30 -0.95 -8.07 -9.07
N ALA A 31 -0.60 -7.67 -10.31
CA ALA A 31 -0.49 -8.57 -11.45
C ALA A 31 0.71 -9.53 -11.35
N GLN A 32 1.79 -9.13 -10.70
CA GLN A 32 2.99 -9.95 -10.51
C GLN A 32 2.83 -10.97 -9.39
N LEU A 33 2.27 -10.56 -8.27
CA LEU A 33 2.14 -11.41 -7.07
C LEU A 33 0.93 -12.35 -7.13
N PHE A 34 -0.12 -11.96 -7.84
CA PHE A 34 -1.36 -12.73 -7.95
C PHE A 34 -1.64 -13.09 -9.40
N PRO A 35 -1.14 -14.23 -9.91
CA PRO A 35 -1.25 -14.60 -11.33
C PRO A 35 -2.68 -14.75 -11.85
N ASP A 36 -3.67 -14.89 -10.97
CA ASP A 36 -5.10 -14.95 -11.32
C ASP A 36 -5.78 -13.57 -11.33
N VAL A 37 -5.11 -12.52 -10.85
CA VAL A 37 -5.66 -11.17 -10.73
C VAL A 37 -5.48 -10.39 -12.04
N VAL A 38 -6.52 -9.64 -12.40
CA VAL A 38 -6.51 -8.58 -13.40
C VAL A 38 -6.85 -7.27 -12.68
N PRO A 39 -5.86 -6.44 -12.34
CA PRO A 39 -6.08 -5.21 -11.61
C PRO A 39 -6.70 -4.14 -12.51
N ILE A 40 -7.69 -3.44 -12.00
CA ILE A 40 -8.39 -2.34 -12.69
C ILE A 40 -8.33 -1.09 -11.84
N ALA A 41 -7.59 -0.08 -12.28
CA ALA A 41 -7.53 1.25 -11.69
C ALA A 41 -8.12 2.27 -12.68
N PRO A 42 -9.43 2.57 -12.61
CA PRO A 42 -10.11 3.40 -13.63
C PRO A 42 -9.49 4.78 -13.80
N HIS A 43 -9.03 5.42 -12.73
CA HIS A 43 -8.41 6.73 -12.79
C HIS A 43 -7.10 6.74 -13.60
N VAL A 44 -6.36 5.64 -13.65
CA VAL A 44 -5.18 5.51 -14.54
C VAL A 44 -5.58 5.52 -16.01
N TYR A 45 -6.73 4.92 -16.34
CA TYR A 45 -7.26 4.86 -17.69
C TYR A 45 -8.00 6.14 -18.08
N CYS A 46 -8.96 6.59 -17.26
CA CYS A 46 -9.84 7.71 -17.58
C CYS A 46 -9.07 9.04 -17.73
N THR A 47 -8.05 9.28 -16.94
CA THR A 47 -7.22 10.49 -17.02
C THR A 47 -6.37 10.60 -18.28
N GLN A 48 -6.33 9.57 -19.12
CA GLN A 48 -5.67 9.64 -20.42
C GLN A 48 -6.47 10.46 -21.44
N PHE A 49 -7.77 10.63 -21.22
CA PHE A 49 -8.67 11.29 -22.19
C PHE A 49 -9.75 12.18 -21.55
N LEU A 50 -9.89 12.15 -20.21
CA LEU A 50 -10.78 13.04 -19.47
C LEU A 50 -9.97 14.00 -18.59
N ASP A 51 -10.44 15.25 -18.54
CA ASP A 51 -9.90 16.30 -17.68
C ASP A 51 -10.66 16.33 -16.35
N ASP A 52 -10.07 15.80 -15.27
CA ASP A 52 -10.67 15.78 -13.92
C ASP A 52 -10.92 17.17 -13.32
N THR A 53 -10.39 18.24 -13.93
CA THR A 53 -10.67 19.61 -13.53
C THR A 53 -12.02 20.10 -14.04
N GLN A 54 -12.56 19.46 -15.09
CA GLN A 54 -13.87 19.76 -15.67
C GLN A 54 -14.95 18.92 -14.96
N PRO A 55 -15.97 19.57 -14.34
CA PRO A 55 -16.97 18.84 -13.54
C PRO A 55 -17.72 17.75 -14.31
N GLU A 56 -18.01 17.97 -15.58
CA GLU A 56 -18.75 17.03 -16.43
C GLU A 56 -17.88 15.81 -16.78
N GLU A 57 -16.62 16.01 -17.15
CA GLU A 57 -15.69 14.94 -17.47
C GLU A 57 -15.31 14.14 -16.25
N ARG A 58 -15.16 14.81 -15.09
CA ARG A 58 -14.99 14.16 -13.82
C ARG A 58 -16.19 13.25 -13.46
N ALA A 59 -17.42 13.75 -13.64
CA ALA A 59 -18.61 12.94 -13.41
C ALA A 59 -18.64 11.72 -14.31
N ALA A 60 -18.31 11.87 -15.59
CA ALA A 60 -18.19 10.77 -16.53
C ALA A 60 -17.11 9.76 -16.11
N GLY A 61 -15.94 10.20 -15.65
CA GLY A 61 -14.88 9.34 -15.15
C GLY A 61 -15.30 8.54 -13.92
N MET A 62 -16.02 9.17 -12.99
CA MET A 62 -16.57 8.50 -11.81
C MET A 62 -17.63 7.45 -12.17
N ASP A 63 -18.49 7.74 -13.14
CA ASP A 63 -19.51 6.79 -13.59
C ASP A 63 -18.90 5.60 -14.33
N MET A 64 -17.85 5.83 -15.13
CA MET A 64 -17.05 4.76 -15.74
C MET A 64 -16.36 3.90 -14.66
N GLY A 65 -15.84 4.53 -13.60
CA GLY A 65 -15.24 3.84 -12.46
C GLY A 65 -16.23 2.88 -11.80
N ILE A 66 -17.44 3.34 -11.50
CA ILE A 66 -18.51 2.51 -10.93
C ILE A 66 -18.91 1.38 -11.88
N ALA A 67 -19.02 1.64 -13.18
CA ALA A 67 -19.32 0.61 -14.17
C ALA A 67 -18.24 -0.49 -14.21
N LEU A 68 -16.96 -0.12 -14.12
CA LEU A 68 -15.86 -1.07 -14.03
C LEU A 68 -15.86 -1.82 -12.69
N LEU A 69 -16.14 -1.14 -11.57
CA LEU A 69 -16.25 -1.75 -10.25
C LEU A 69 -17.35 -2.84 -10.21
N SER A 70 -18.48 -2.60 -10.88
CA SER A 70 -19.57 -3.57 -10.94
C SER A 70 -19.19 -4.91 -11.59
N MET A 71 -18.10 -4.94 -12.36
CA MET A 71 -17.57 -6.16 -13.00
C MET A 71 -16.48 -6.85 -12.16
N CYS A 72 -16.06 -6.23 -11.09
CA CYS A 72 -15.00 -6.75 -10.23
C CYS A 72 -15.55 -7.68 -9.15
N SER A 73 -14.76 -8.67 -8.75
CA SER A 73 -15.10 -9.57 -7.64
C SER A 73 -14.74 -9.00 -6.28
N GLU A 74 -13.75 -8.12 -6.25
CA GLU A 74 -13.24 -7.51 -5.04
C GLU A 74 -12.79 -6.06 -5.35
N ILE A 75 -12.76 -5.23 -4.31
CA ILE A 75 -12.14 -3.91 -4.30
C ILE A 75 -11.03 -3.91 -3.25
N TRP A 76 -9.80 -3.60 -3.67
CA TRP A 76 -8.66 -3.43 -2.78
C TRP A 76 -8.41 -1.95 -2.55
N VAL A 77 -8.47 -1.55 -1.28
CA VAL A 77 -8.42 -0.14 -0.86
C VAL A 77 -7.02 0.19 -0.36
N TYR A 78 -6.36 1.13 -1.01
CA TYR A 78 -5.07 1.67 -0.62
C TYR A 78 -5.27 2.98 0.14
N GLY A 79 -4.89 3.02 1.43
CA GLY A 79 -5.12 4.16 2.30
C GLY A 79 -6.54 4.19 2.91
N VAL A 80 -7.00 3.06 3.40
CA VAL A 80 -8.32 2.86 4.03
C VAL A 80 -8.57 3.80 5.21
N GLU A 81 -7.52 4.23 5.90
CA GLU A 81 -7.62 5.10 7.09
C GLU A 81 -8.09 6.53 6.75
N ASN A 82 -7.80 7.01 5.53
CA ASN A 82 -8.18 8.34 5.10
C ASN A 82 -8.66 8.37 3.64
N PRO A 83 -9.77 7.70 3.33
CA PRO A 83 -10.28 7.61 1.98
C PRO A 83 -10.78 8.97 1.46
N SER A 84 -10.44 9.31 0.21
CA SER A 84 -10.97 10.48 -0.48
C SER A 84 -12.48 10.32 -0.74
N GLU A 85 -13.17 11.42 -1.07
CA GLU A 85 -14.61 11.38 -1.38
C GLU A 85 -14.94 10.44 -2.56
N GLY A 86 -14.05 10.36 -3.56
CA GLY A 86 -14.21 9.39 -4.65
C GLY A 86 -14.11 7.95 -4.17
N MET A 87 -13.10 7.67 -3.34
CA MET A 87 -12.91 6.34 -2.74
C MET A 87 -14.08 5.94 -1.84
N LYS A 88 -14.61 6.86 -1.03
CA LYS A 88 -15.78 6.58 -0.19
C LYS A 88 -16.98 6.13 -1.01
N ARG A 89 -17.26 6.83 -2.13
CA ARG A 89 -18.35 6.46 -3.05
C ARG A 89 -18.15 5.07 -3.65
N GLU A 90 -16.92 4.72 -4.02
CA GLU A 90 -16.58 3.41 -4.56
C GLU A 90 -16.74 2.29 -3.51
N ILE A 91 -16.26 2.53 -2.29
CA ILE A 91 -16.38 1.60 -1.16
C ILE A 91 -17.87 1.40 -0.77
N GLU A 92 -18.65 2.47 -0.72
CA GLU A 92 -20.08 2.43 -0.44
C GLU A 92 -20.81 1.60 -1.50
N TYR A 93 -20.58 1.90 -2.78
CA TYR A 93 -21.14 1.12 -3.88
C TYR A 93 -20.77 -0.37 -3.79
N ALA A 94 -19.50 -0.69 -3.54
CA ALA A 94 -19.05 -2.07 -3.39
C ALA A 94 -19.78 -2.79 -2.24
N THR A 95 -19.92 -2.13 -1.10
CA THR A 95 -20.61 -2.66 0.08
C THR A 95 -22.09 -2.93 -0.20
N GLU A 96 -22.79 -1.98 -0.83
CA GLU A 96 -24.21 -2.10 -1.17
C GLU A 96 -24.48 -3.22 -2.19
N HIS A 97 -23.52 -3.49 -3.07
CA HIS A 97 -23.67 -4.49 -4.14
C HIS A 97 -22.99 -5.84 -3.83
N GLY A 98 -22.51 -6.02 -2.60
CA GLY A 98 -21.92 -7.28 -2.15
C GLY A 98 -20.57 -7.60 -2.80
N ILE A 99 -19.87 -6.58 -3.31
CA ILE A 99 -18.48 -6.70 -3.77
C ILE A 99 -17.58 -6.70 -2.54
N LEU A 100 -16.67 -7.66 -2.45
CA LEU A 100 -15.82 -7.83 -1.27
C LEU A 100 -14.83 -6.68 -1.14
N VAL A 101 -14.93 -5.90 -0.06
CA VAL A 101 -14.02 -4.80 0.27
C VAL A 101 -12.86 -5.33 1.10
N ARG A 102 -11.62 -5.09 0.67
CA ARG A 102 -10.41 -5.49 1.39
C ARG A 102 -9.47 -4.30 1.57
N ASP A 103 -8.84 -4.22 2.73
CA ASP A 103 -7.65 -3.41 2.90
C ASP A 103 -6.49 -4.03 2.10
N ALA A 104 -5.82 -3.23 1.27
CA ALA A 104 -4.69 -3.69 0.49
C ALA A 104 -3.56 -4.24 1.38
N VAL A 105 -3.30 -3.62 2.54
CA VAL A 105 -2.29 -4.10 3.51
C VAL A 105 -2.59 -5.53 3.95
N GLU A 106 -3.85 -5.84 4.28
CA GLU A 106 -4.23 -7.20 4.67
C GLU A 106 -4.06 -8.22 3.54
N VAL A 107 -4.35 -7.82 2.30
CA VAL A 107 -4.18 -8.70 1.13
C VAL A 107 -2.72 -9.10 0.96
N TYR A 108 -1.80 -8.13 1.08
CA TYR A 108 -0.36 -8.39 0.89
C TYR A 108 0.27 -9.14 2.07
N GLN A 109 -0.19 -8.95 3.30
CA GLN A 109 0.29 -9.70 4.47
C GLN A 109 0.17 -11.22 4.29
N HIS A 110 -0.83 -11.70 3.55
CA HIS A 110 -1.01 -13.12 3.27
C HIS A 110 0.03 -13.70 2.29
N THR A 111 0.72 -12.85 1.52
CA THR A 111 1.80 -13.25 0.63
C THR A 111 3.19 -13.12 1.27
N GLY A 112 3.29 -12.47 2.42
CA GLY A 112 4.56 -12.09 3.04
C GLY A 112 5.24 -10.91 2.35
N GLU A 113 4.54 -10.23 1.44
CA GLU A 113 4.97 -9.02 0.76
C GLU A 113 4.21 -7.83 1.33
N GLU A 114 4.83 -6.65 1.35
CA GLU A 114 4.17 -5.41 1.73
C GLU A 114 3.66 -4.67 0.47
N PRO A 115 2.55 -3.91 0.54
CA PRO A 115 2.12 -3.10 -0.58
C PRO A 115 3.18 -2.05 -0.92
N PRO A 116 3.35 -1.69 -2.22
CA PRO A 116 4.46 -0.86 -2.70
C PRO A 116 4.57 0.54 -2.12
N ASP A 117 3.53 1.01 -1.47
CA ASP A 117 3.47 2.34 -0.84
C ASP A 117 2.82 2.28 0.54
N ALA A 118 2.98 1.20 1.29
CA ALA A 118 2.79 1.32 2.72
C ALA A 118 3.67 2.51 3.14
N GLU A 119 3.06 3.65 3.47
CA GLU A 119 3.76 4.69 4.19
C GLU A 119 4.15 4.06 5.52
N LEU A 120 5.28 3.37 5.49
CA LEU A 120 5.91 2.91 6.71
C LEU A 120 6.18 4.17 7.51
N GLY A 121 5.31 4.45 8.45
CA GLY A 121 5.55 5.51 9.43
C GLY A 121 6.91 5.28 10.08
N ASP A 122 7.47 6.31 10.66
CA ASP A 122 8.71 6.21 11.41
C ASP A 122 8.65 5.00 12.34
N ALA A 123 9.61 4.09 12.22
CA ALA A 123 9.71 2.94 13.13
C ALA A 123 10.62 3.27 14.31
N LEU A 124 10.26 2.77 15.48
CA LEU A 124 11.11 2.79 16.66
C LEU A 124 11.82 1.44 16.76
N ILE A 125 13.13 1.45 16.50
CA ILE A 125 13.95 0.25 16.68
C ILE A 125 14.60 0.33 18.07
N VAL A 126 14.40 -0.72 18.85
CA VAL A 126 15.04 -0.89 20.14
C VAL A 126 16.29 -1.75 19.92
N LEU A 127 17.46 -1.10 19.97
CA LEU A 127 18.73 -1.79 19.85
C LEU A 127 19.27 -2.11 21.25
N PRO A 128 19.67 -3.36 21.54
CA PRO A 128 20.40 -3.64 22.77
C PRO A 128 21.77 -2.96 22.72
N SER A 129 21.97 -1.95 23.56
CA SER A 129 23.23 -1.20 23.61
C SER A 129 24.28 -1.85 24.49
N HIS A 130 23.87 -2.68 25.47
CA HIS A 130 24.78 -3.43 26.32
C HIS A 130 24.08 -4.62 26.97
N VAL A 131 24.75 -5.76 27.01
CA VAL A 131 24.35 -6.92 27.83
C VAL A 131 25.32 -7.04 28.97
N GLY A 132 24.95 -6.52 30.13
CA GLY A 132 25.74 -6.64 31.36
C GLY A 132 25.12 -7.67 32.29
N SER A 133 25.95 -8.39 33.04
CA SER A 133 25.48 -9.24 34.16
C SER A 133 25.83 -8.55 35.45
N MET A 134 24.83 -8.15 36.22
CA MET A 134 24.98 -7.67 37.57
C MET A 134 24.27 -8.64 38.51
N ASN A 135 25.01 -9.27 39.44
CA ASN A 135 24.48 -10.20 40.43
C ASN A 135 23.69 -11.40 39.87
N GLY A 136 24.09 -11.91 38.68
CA GLY A 136 23.44 -13.08 38.07
C GLY A 136 22.11 -12.75 37.33
N ILE A 137 21.74 -11.48 37.25
CA ILE A 137 20.61 -11.01 36.46
C ILE A 137 21.15 -10.29 35.23
N ALA A 138 20.75 -10.76 34.04
CA ALA A 138 21.11 -10.07 32.79
C ALA A 138 20.34 -8.74 32.73
N ALA A 139 21.05 -7.65 32.78
CA ALA A 139 20.50 -6.31 32.50
C ALA A 139 20.79 -5.96 31.04
N VAL A 140 19.75 -5.67 30.30
CA VAL A 140 19.85 -5.18 28.91
C VAL A 140 19.52 -3.70 28.92
N GLU A 141 20.55 -2.87 28.68
CA GLU A 141 20.30 -1.48 28.32
C GLU A 141 19.93 -1.42 26.84
N SER A 142 18.88 -0.72 26.51
CA SER A 142 18.41 -0.56 25.14
C SER A 142 18.39 0.90 24.74
N THR A 143 18.83 1.18 23.54
CA THR A 143 18.72 2.48 22.90
C THR A 143 17.58 2.43 21.88
N THR A 144 16.65 3.35 21.99
CA THR A 144 15.55 3.47 21.02
C THR A 144 15.96 4.48 19.95
N VAL A 145 16.00 4.02 18.70
CA VAL A 145 16.31 4.87 17.55
C VAL A 145 15.07 5.00 16.68
N ARG A 146 14.72 6.22 16.35
CA ARG A 146 13.66 6.49 15.37
C ARG A 146 14.29 6.50 13.99
N ILE A 147 13.79 5.69 13.08
CA ILE A 147 14.19 5.68 11.68
C ILE A 147 13.01 6.08 10.79
N SER A 148 13.29 6.84 9.73
CA SER A 148 12.25 7.22 8.76
C SER A 148 11.69 6.02 8.02
N GLY A 149 10.46 6.12 7.53
CA GLY A 149 9.84 5.07 6.73
C GLY A 149 10.68 4.66 5.52
N GLU A 150 11.38 5.61 4.86
CA GLU A 150 12.31 5.31 3.76
C GLU A 150 13.48 4.42 4.23
N ALA A 151 14.07 4.72 5.40
CA ALA A 151 15.15 3.91 5.96
C ALA A 151 14.69 2.52 6.40
N VAL A 152 13.44 2.36 6.83
CA VAL A 152 12.84 1.05 7.13
C VAL A 152 12.74 0.20 5.88
N VAL A 153 12.32 0.77 4.74
CA VAL A 153 12.24 0.07 3.45
C VAL A 153 13.61 -0.38 2.99
N GLU A 154 14.61 0.49 3.08
CA GLU A 154 15.98 0.19 2.67
C GLU A 154 16.58 -0.93 3.55
N LEU A 155 16.38 -0.84 4.88
CA LEU A 155 16.81 -1.87 5.82
C LEU A 155 16.14 -3.22 5.54
N ALA A 156 14.82 -3.25 5.30
CA ALA A 156 14.10 -4.46 4.97
C ALA A 156 14.57 -5.07 3.64
N HIS A 157 14.90 -4.23 2.66
CA HIS A 157 15.45 -4.69 1.39
C HIS A 157 16.84 -5.33 1.53
N GLU A 158 17.72 -4.72 2.34
CA GLU A 158 19.05 -5.27 2.62
C GLU A 158 18.99 -6.57 3.43
N LEU A 159 18.10 -6.66 4.43
CA LEU A 159 17.89 -7.90 5.19
C LEU A 159 17.44 -9.09 4.30
N ARG A 160 16.63 -8.81 3.28
CA ARG A 160 16.21 -9.86 2.31
C ARG A 160 17.35 -10.37 1.44
N LYS A 161 18.33 -9.50 1.11
CA LYS A 161 19.53 -9.90 0.32
C LYS A 161 20.49 -10.77 1.12
N HIS A 162 20.50 -10.62 2.44
CA HIS A 162 21.46 -11.26 3.34
C HIS A 162 20.77 -11.98 4.49
N PRO A 163 19.95 -13.01 4.25
CA PRO A 163 19.28 -13.75 5.31
C PRO A 163 20.32 -14.42 6.23
N GLY A 164 20.32 -14.03 7.50
CA GLY A 164 21.20 -14.59 8.54
C GLY A 164 22.40 -13.71 8.92
N HIS A 165 22.45 -12.46 8.48
CA HIS A 165 23.43 -11.50 8.98
C HIS A 165 22.81 -10.57 10.01
N ASP A 166 23.51 -10.39 11.15
CA ASP A 166 23.21 -9.32 12.09
C ASP A 166 23.61 -7.98 11.43
N ILE A 167 22.65 -7.09 11.27
CA ILE A 167 22.93 -5.75 10.73
C ILE A 167 23.38 -4.85 11.90
N THR A 168 24.65 -4.46 11.87
CA THR A 168 25.15 -3.38 12.70
C THR A 168 24.99 -2.08 11.94
N MET A 169 24.08 -1.21 12.39
CA MET A 169 24.00 0.17 11.89
C MET A 169 24.98 1.03 12.69
N GLU A 170 25.94 1.64 12.02
CA GLU A 170 26.73 2.71 12.60
C GLU A 170 25.89 3.99 12.53
N ALA A 171 25.52 4.55 13.69
CA ALA A 171 24.94 5.88 13.75
C ALA A 171 26.09 6.89 13.54
N GLU A 172 26.04 7.63 12.44
CA GLU A 172 26.86 8.84 12.32
C GLU A 172 26.42 9.87 13.36
N ALA A 173 27.38 10.35 14.15
CA ALA A 173 27.20 11.28 15.24
C ALA A 173 27.05 12.74 14.76
#